data_3fa6c775acaa33934681e1849fcf394f
#
_entry.id   3fa6c775acaa33934681e1849fcf394f
#
_cell.length_a   1.000
_cell.length_b   1.000
_cell.length_c   1.000
_cell.angle_alpha   90.00
_cell.angle_beta   90.00
_cell.angle_gamma   90.00
#
_symmetry.space_group_name_H-M   'P 1'
#
loop_
_entity.id
_entity.type
_entity.pdbx_description
1 polymer ?
#
loop_
_entity_poly.entity_id
_entity_poly.type
_entity_poly.pdbx_seq_one_letter_code
_entity_poly.pdbx_strand_id
1 'polypeptide(L)'
;MKKKTREKLHYFIKKITDFLAFYILYILFVAKFWKHTNQRAETVPIDISGLQIISHTFKELLAMVLSFFHGPVAMYFIIPSAIAFTITIYRICKNNKDIILNLALLALSFITLIVSLLGPNIILMTPPVFPRTLVSFSCYLVILAIMLGNLKGKIIYISIIPVITIFSFSAQLSNALKTQRDHENMVFNMITRDLLNTNKVDKITVIGQVNISERTKILLKNKPTINYFISPASGFTADFQLLSKGFAQTTYGYDDKKNTDTLQAINIKNKTKPWISNQEYKIYISGNNAVVQLGTP
;
A
#
# COMPACT_ATOMS: atom_id res chain seq x y z
N MET A 1 30.40 -35.24 -9.68
CA MET A 1 29.77 -34.33 -8.68
C MET A 1 29.90 -32.87 -9.09
N LYS A 2 31.07 -32.34 -9.40
CA LYS A 2 31.28 -30.95 -9.89
C LYS A 2 30.40 -30.56 -11.08
N LYS A 3 30.09 -31.49 -12.02
CA LYS A 3 29.26 -31.24 -13.20
C LYS A 3 27.81 -30.90 -12.83
N LYS A 4 27.16 -31.65 -11.92
CA LYS A 4 25.76 -31.45 -11.49
C LYS A 4 25.58 -30.13 -10.72
N THR A 5 26.59 -29.71 -9.96
CA THR A 5 26.59 -28.42 -9.25
C THR A 5 26.72 -27.25 -10.20
N ARG A 6 27.58 -27.39 -11.22
CA ARG A 6 27.78 -26.40 -12.29
C ARG A 6 26.52 -26.22 -13.15
N GLU A 7 25.81 -27.31 -13.44
CA GLU A 7 24.55 -27.28 -14.17
C GLU A 7 23.45 -26.56 -13.38
N LYS A 8 23.34 -26.79 -12.06
CA LYS A 8 22.40 -26.08 -11.19
C LYS A 8 22.69 -24.59 -11.13
N LEU A 9 23.96 -24.21 -10.98
CA LEU A 9 24.39 -22.81 -10.95
C LEU A 9 24.09 -22.12 -12.29
N HIS A 10 24.42 -22.78 -13.40
CA HIS A 10 24.14 -22.27 -14.74
C HIS A 10 22.62 -22.06 -14.96
N TYR A 11 21.80 -23.03 -14.56
CA TYR A 11 20.34 -22.92 -14.63
C TYR A 11 19.82 -21.73 -13.81
N PHE A 12 20.35 -21.53 -12.61
CA PHE A 12 19.95 -20.43 -11.73
C PHE A 12 20.35 -19.07 -12.31
N ILE A 13 21.58 -18.94 -12.77
CA ILE A 13 22.07 -17.72 -13.45
C ILE A 13 21.21 -17.42 -14.68
N LYS A 14 20.93 -18.43 -15.51
CA LYS A 14 20.07 -18.27 -16.69
C LYS A 14 18.69 -17.73 -16.31
N LYS A 15 18.06 -18.25 -15.26
CA LYS A 15 16.74 -17.76 -14.80
C LYS A 15 16.78 -16.33 -14.30
N ILE A 16 17.83 -15.93 -13.59
CA ILE A 16 18.01 -14.53 -13.17
C ILE A 16 18.21 -13.63 -14.40
N THR A 17 19.03 -14.06 -15.36
CA THR A 17 19.28 -13.28 -16.58
C THR A 17 18.00 -13.12 -17.40
N ASP A 18 17.22 -14.19 -17.58
CA ASP A 18 15.93 -14.16 -18.26
C ASP A 18 14.96 -13.16 -17.55
N PHE A 19 14.88 -13.23 -16.21
CA PHE A 19 14.05 -12.32 -15.44
C PHE A 19 14.49 -10.85 -15.59
N LEU A 20 15.78 -10.57 -15.49
CA LEU A 20 16.33 -9.23 -15.67
C LEU A 20 16.09 -8.70 -17.09
N ALA A 21 16.24 -9.55 -18.11
CA ALA A 21 15.98 -9.18 -19.50
C ALA A 21 14.50 -8.79 -19.70
N PHE A 22 13.55 -9.60 -19.19
CA PHE A 22 12.13 -9.28 -19.23
C PHE A 22 11.81 -8.00 -18.46
N TYR A 23 12.45 -7.79 -17.31
CA TYR A 23 12.25 -6.60 -16.50
C TYR A 23 12.74 -5.33 -17.21
N ILE A 24 13.93 -5.39 -17.84
CA ILE A 24 14.46 -4.28 -18.64
C ILE A 24 13.55 -3.99 -19.84
N LEU A 25 13.10 -5.03 -20.56
CA LEU A 25 12.14 -4.88 -21.66
C LEU A 25 10.84 -4.23 -21.20
N TYR A 26 10.29 -4.64 -20.05
CA TYR A 26 9.11 -4.04 -19.44
C TYR A 26 9.32 -2.56 -19.14
N ILE A 27 10.45 -2.19 -18.52
CA ILE A 27 10.79 -0.78 -18.22
C ILE A 27 10.88 0.03 -19.52
N LEU A 28 11.57 -0.47 -20.53
CA LEU A 28 11.70 0.20 -21.82
C LEU A 28 10.34 0.37 -22.51
N PHE A 29 9.49 -0.64 -22.45
CA PHE A 29 8.13 -0.60 -22.98
C PHE A 29 7.29 0.46 -22.26
N VAL A 30 7.28 0.47 -20.92
CA VAL A 30 6.55 1.45 -20.11
C VAL A 30 7.09 2.85 -20.37
N ALA A 31 8.41 3.05 -20.39
CA ALA A 31 9.02 4.34 -20.65
C ALA A 31 8.68 4.88 -22.04
N LYS A 32 8.60 4.01 -23.06
CA LYS A 32 8.31 4.40 -24.44
C LYS A 32 6.83 4.67 -24.70
N PHE A 33 5.93 3.84 -24.18
CA PHE A 33 4.52 3.87 -24.54
C PHE A 33 3.62 4.57 -23.51
N TRP A 34 4.05 4.70 -22.24
CA TRP A 34 3.22 5.25 -21.16
C TRP A 34 3.65 6.63 -20.67
N LYS A 35 4.78 7.13 -21.11
CA LYS A 35 5.38 8.40 -20.64
C LYS A 35 4.48 9.64 -20.88
N HIS A 36 3.57 9.56 -21.84
CA HIS A 36 2.74 10.71 -22.24
C HIS A 36 1.35 10.78 -21.61
N THR A 37 0.90 9.77 -20.87
CA THR A 37 -0.50 9.68 -20.44
C THR A 37 -0.72 9.80 -18.93
N ASN A 38 0.32 9.69 -18.09
CA ASN A 38 0.14 9.74 -16.65
C ASN A 38 1.37 10.32 -15.95
N GLN A 39 1.18 11.37 -15.15
CA GLN A 39 2.20 11.93 -14.24
C GLN A 39 2.76 10.87 -13.25
N ARG A 40 2.00 9.81 -12.99
CA ARG A 40 2.43 8.69 -12.15
C ARG A 40 3.46 7.76 -12.81
N ALA A 41 3.65 7.85 -14.12
CA ALA A 41 4.60 7.06 -14.87
C ALA A 41 5.97 7.76 -15.06
N GLU A 42 6.16 8.93 -14.46
CA GLU A 42 7.45 9.59 -14.47
C GLU A 42 8.47 8.71 -13.74
N THR A 43 9.57 8.44 -14.43
CA THR A 43 10.69 7.68 -13.87
C THR A 43 11.60 8.58 -13.07
N VAL A 44 12.17 8.03 -12.01
CA VAL A 44 13.17 8.72 -11.19
C VAL A 44 14.34 9.20 -12.07
N PRO A 45 14.78 10.46 -11.93
CA PRO A 45 15.94 10.97 -12.66
C PRO A 45 17.22 10.20 -12.28
N ILE A 46 18.13 10.07 -13.25
CA ILE A 46 19.40 9.35 -13.03
C ILE A 46 20.44 10.33 -12.46
N ASP A 47 20.19 10.80 -11.25
CA ASP A 47 21.06 11.71 -10.52
C ASP A 47 21.02 11.43 -9.00
N ILE A 48 21.67 12.28 -8.20
CA ILE A 48 21.68 12.15 -6.73
C ILE A 48 20.27 12.30 -6.15
N SER A 49 19.43 13.16 -6.73
CA SER A 49 18.03 13.34 -6.29
C SER A 49 17.23 12.08 -6.49
N GLY A 50 17.45 11.36 -7.60
CA GLY A 50 16.83 10.09 -7.88
C GLY A 50 17.21 9.00 -6.88
N LEU A 51 18.47 8.95 -6.46
CA LEU A 51 18.92 8.01 -5.42
C LEU A 51 18.25 8.30 -4.07
N GLN A 52 18.01 9.57 -3.74
CA GLN A 52 17.29 9.96 -2.52
C GLN A 52 15.84 9.50 -2.57
N ILE A 53 15.15 9.68 -3.69
CA ILE A 53 13.77 9.21 -3.90
C ILE A 53 13.70 7.69 -3.74
N ILE A 54 14.59 6.95 -4.40
CA ILE A 54 14.69 5.49 -4.30
C ILE A 54 14.92 5.05 -2.84
N SER A 55 15.84 5.70 -2.14
CA SER A 55 16.14 5.39 -0.73
C SER A 55 14.93 5.67 0.18
N HIS A 56 14.21 6.77 -0.05
CA HIS A 56 13.00 7.10 0.70
C HIS A 56 11.91 6.05 0.46
N THR A 57 11.61 5.75 -0.80
CA THR A 57 10.64 4.73 -1.19
C THR A 57 10.97 3.35 -0.58
N PHE A 58 12.26 2.98 -0.61
CA PHE A 58 12.71 1.74 0.02
C PHE A 58 12.42 1.71 1.51
N LYS A 59 12.71 2.80 2.22
CA LYS A 59 12.44 2.92 3.66
C LYS A 59 10.95 2.80 3.98
N GLU A 60 10.10 3.45 3.20
CA GLU A 60 8.64 3.38 3.39
C GLU A 60 8.09 1.97 3.14
N LEU A 61 8.50 1.33 2.05
CA LEU A 61 8.11 -0.06 1.75
C LEU A 61 8.63 -1.03 2.83
N LEU A 62 9.86 -0.85 3.27
CA LEU A 62 10.43 -1.66 4.34
C LEU A 62 9.69 -1.43 5.67
N ALA A 63 9.36 -0.18 6.01
CA ALA A 63 8.58 0.14 7.20
C ALA A 63 7.19 -0.52 7.15
N MET A 64 6.53 -0.50 5.99
CA MET A 64 5.25 -1.19 5.78
C MET A 64 5.40 -2.70 6.00
N VAL A 65 6.40 -3.35 5.40
CA VAL A 65 6.66 -4.78 5.60
C VAL A 65 6.97 -5.07 7.07
N LEU A 66 7.84 -4.29 7.70
CA LEU A 66 8.20 -4.47 9.11
C LEU A 66 7.01 -4.27 10.04
N SER A 67 6.01 -3.46 9.65
CA SER A 67 4.80 -3.28 10.45
C SER A 67 4.02 -4.58 10.65
N PHE A 68 4.10 -5.53 9.71
CA PHE A 68 3.51 -6.87 9.86
C PHE A 68 4.21 -7.70 10.95
N PHE A 69 5.46 -7.37 11.25
CA PHE A 69 6.27 -8.03 12.27
C PHE A 69 6.29 -7.25 13.59
N HIS A 70 5.38 -6.28 13.78
CA HIS A 70 5.22 -5.55 15.04
C HIS A 70 4.05 -6.08 15.87
N GLY A 71 4.24 -6.08 17.19
CA GLY A 71 3.20 -6.48 18.16
C GLY A 71 3.06 -8.00 18.33
N PRO A 72 2.09 -8.46 19.12
CA PRO A 72 1.92 -9.88 19.45
C PRO A 72 1.69 -10.79 18.25
N VAL A 73 1.07 -10.26 17.20
CA VAL A 73 0.78 -11.01 15.97
C VAL A 73 2.07 -11.37 15.21
N ALA A 74 3.12 -10.58 15.36
CA ALA A 74 4.41 -10.82 14.74
C ALA A 74 5.00 -12.17 15.12
N MET A 75 4.85 -12.59 16.38
CA MET A 75 5.36 -13.87 16.88
C MET A 75 4.81 -15.06 16.07
N TYR A 76 3.58 -14.98 15.61
CA TYR A 76 2.94 -16.02 14.80
C TYR A 76 3.52 -16.16 13.38
N PHE A 77 4.25 -15.16 12.89
CA PHE A 77 5.02 -15.24 11.66
C PHE A 77 6.50 -15.49 11.91
N ILE A 78 7.09 -14.84 12.92
CA ILE A 78 8.52 -14.92 13.23
C ILE A 78 8.87 -16.34 13.68
N ILE A 79 8.09 -16.94 14.58
CA ILE A 79 8.41 -18.27 15.13
C ILE A 79 8.37 -19.35 14.02
N PRO A 80 7.30 -19.51 13.22
CA PRO A 80 7.31 -20.49 12.13
C PRO A 80 8.41 -20.22 11.09
N SER A 81 8.71 -18.95 10.81
CA SER A 81 9.79 -18.57 9.87
C SER A 81 11.17 -18.97 10.42
N ALA A 82 11.43 -18.68 11.68
CA ALA A 82 12.69 -19.07 12.34
C ALA A 82 12.87 -20.58 12.37
N ILE A 83 11.81 -21.33 12.70
CA ILE A 83 11.83 -22.79 12.69
C ILE A 83 12.11 -23.32 11.27
N ALA A 84 11.36 -22.84 10.28
CA ALA A 84 11.54 -23.26 8.89
C ALA A 84 12.97 -22.98 8.38
N PHE A 85 13.49 -21.79 8.69
CA PHE A 85 14.83 -21.38 8.32
C PHE A 85 15.92 -22.21 9.00
N THR A 86 15.83 -22.40 10.31
CA THR A 86 16.78 -23.20 11.09
C THR A 86 16.83 -24.65 10.58
N ILE A 87 15.66 -25.27 10.32
CA ILE A 87 15.61 -26.63 9.80
C ILE A 87 16.19 -26.70 8.39
N THR A 88 15.95 -25.69 7.57
CA THR A 88 16.53 -25.64 6.21
C THR A 88 18.05 -25.54 6.25
N ILE A 89 18.61 -24.68 7.09
CA ILE A 89 20.06 -24.57 7.30
C ILE A 89 20.62 -25.90 7.82
N TYR A 90 19.98 -26.49 8.84
CA TYR A 90 20.41 -27.77 9.40
C TYR A 90 20.48 -28.86 8.32
N ARG A 91 19.47 -28.94 7.44
CA ARG A 91 19.44 -29.92 6.33
C ARG A 91 20.53 -29.66 5.31
N ILE A 92 20.81 -28.38 4.98
CA ILE A 92 21.91 -28.00 4.09
C ILE A 92 23.25 -28.45 4.69
N CYS A 93 23.48 -28.20 5.96
CA CYS A 93 24.71 -28.56 6.65
C CYS A 93 24.91 -30.08 6.77
N LYS A 94 23.81 -30.83 7.03
CA LYS A 94 23.89 -32.28 7.26
C LYS A 94 24.04 -33.10 5.97
N ASN A 95 23.38 -32.69 4.89
CA ASN A 95 23.19 -33.57 3.71
C ASN A 95 23.99 -33.14 2.47
N ASN A 96 24.74 -32.04 2.51
CA ASN A 96 25.37 -31.52 1.30
C ASN A 96 26.88 -31.44 1.38
N LYS A 97 27.53 -31.95 0.34
CA LYS A 97 28.96 -31.78 0.17
C LYS A 97 29.35 -30.33 -0.24
N ASP A 98 28.39 -29.56 -0.80
CA ASP A 98 28.60 -28.19 -1.28
C ASP A 98 27.88 -27.17 -0.35
N ILE A 99 28.17 -27.23 0.97
CA ILE A 99 27.52 -26.43 2.00
C ILE A 99 27.60 -24.94 1.68
N ILE A 100 28.80 -24.45 1.36
CA ILE A 100 29.06 -23.02 1.09
C ILE A 100 28.20 -22.53 -0.09
N LEU A 101 28.12 -23.30 -1.17
CA LEU A 101 27.34 -22.94 -2.34
C LEU A 101 25.83 -22.88 -2.00
N ASN A 102 25.30 -23.86 -1.28
CA ASN A 102 23.88 -23.90 -0.93
C ASN A 102 23.50 -22.78 0.06
N LEU A 103 24.38 -22.43 0.99
CA LEU A 103 24.18 -21.27 1.88
C LEU A 103 24.23 -19.95 1.10
N ALA A 104 25.16 -19.83 0.15
CA ALA A 104 25.24 -18.66 -0.74
C ALA A 104 23.99 -18.52 -1.61
N LEU A 105 23.46 -19.62 -2.15
CA LEU A 105 22.21 -19.63 -2.92
C LEU A 105 21.00 -19.26 -2.04
N LEU A 106 20.97 -19.73 -0.80
CA LEU A 106 19.91 -19.37 0.15
C LEU A 106 19.96 -17.86 0.46
N ALA A 107 21.14 -17.32 0.75
CA ALA A 107 21.33 -15.89 1.00
C ALA A 107 20.94 -15.05 -0.24
N LEU A 108 21.38 -15.46 -1.43
CA LEU A 108 21.04 -14.80 -2.67
C LEU A 108 19.52 -14.82 -2.94
N SER A 109 18.86 -15.95 -2.64
CA SER A 109 17.39 -16.04 -2.76
C SER A 109 16.68 -15.07 -1.82
N PHE A 110 17.20 -14.87 -0.62
CA PHE A 110 16.67 -13.87 0.32
C PHE A 110 16.86 -12.44 -0.18
N ILE A 111 18.04 -12.11 -0.69
CA ILE A 111 18.32 -10.79 -1.27
C ILE A 111 17.40 -10.55 -2.47
N THR A 112 17.26 -11.54 -3.35
CA THR A 112 16.36 -11.45 -4.52
C THR A 112 14.90 -11.25 -4.08
N LEU A 113 14.46 -11.93 -3.03
CA LEU A 113 13.10 -11.75 -2.47
C LEU A 113 12.91 -10.31 -1.97
N ILE A 114 13.87 -9.76 -1.22
CA ILE A 114 13.82 -8.39 -0.72
C ILE A 114 13.77 -7.39 -1.89
N VAL A 115 14.63 -7.56 -2.88
CA VAL A 115 14.64 -6.71 -4.08
C VAL A 115 13.32 -6.85 -4.86
N SER A 116 12.77 -8.05 -4.95
CA SER A 116 11.47 -8.32 -5.59
C SER A 116 10.30 -7.67 -4.83
N LEU A 117 10.39 -7.50 -3.51
CA LEU A 117 9.38 -6.77 -2.73
C LEU A 117 9.24 -5.30 -3.18
N LEU A 118 10.33 -4.71 -3.62
CA LEU A 118 10.37 -3.34 -4.12
C LEU A 118 9.76 -3.24 -5.52
N GLY A 119 9.91 -4.30 -6.32
CA GLY A 119 9.35 -4.43 -7.65
C GLY A 119 9.66 -3.23 -8.58
N PRO A 120 8.86 -3.06 -9.64
CA PRO A 120 9.03 -1.95 -10.58
C PRO A 120 8.72 -0.58 -9.96
N ASN A 121 8.05 -0.52 -8.82
CA ASN A 121 7.63 0.74 -8.20
C ASN A 121 8.79 1.60 -7.73
N ILE A 122 9.97 1.00 -7.47
CA ILE A 122 11.16 1.74 -7.01
C ILE A 122 11.68 2.76 -8.03
N ILE A 123 11.32 2.57 -9.31
CA ILE A 123 11.80 3.41 -10.42
C ILE A 123 10.84 4.58 -10.69
N LEU A 124 9.70 4.61 -10.03
CA LEU A 124 8.71 5.68 -10.19
C LEU A 124 9.06 6.88 -9.32
N MET A 125 8.86 8.09 -9.83
CA MET A 125 9.09 9.34 -9.11
C MET A 125 8.12 9.49 -7.92
N THR A 126 6.87 9.05 -8.11
CA THR A 126 5.83 9.01 -7.07
C THR A 126 5.27 7.60 -6.94
N PRO A 127 6.04 6.69 -6.33
CA PRO A 127 5.61 5.30 -6.23
C PRO A 127 4.39 5.17 -5.32
N PRO A 128 3.38 4.41 -5.73
CA PRO A 128 2.24 4.12 -4.86
C PRO A 128 2.67 3.14 -3.76
N VAL A 129 2.90 3.64 -2.55
CA VAL A 129 3.21 2.80 -1.37
C VAL A 129 1.91 2.31 -0.74
N PHE A 130 1.36 1.23 -1.29
CA PHE A 130 0.14 0.59 -0.78
C PHE A 130 0.36 -0.91 -0.61
N PRO A 131 -0.37 -1.59 0.28
CA PRO A 131 -0.24 -3.04 0.47
C PRO A 131 -0.47 -3.85 -0.81
N ARG A 132 -1.33 -3.37 -1.71
CA ARG A 132 -1.56 -4.00 -3.03
C ARG A 132 -0.32 -4.03 -3.92
N THR A 133 0.68 -3.20 -3.66
CA THR A 133 1.93 -3.20 -4.42
C THR A 133 2.95 -4.21 -3.89
N LEU A 134 2.70 -4.80 -2.72
CA LEU A 134 3.51 -5.86 -2.12
C LEU A 134 3.12 -7.26 -2.64
N VAL A 135 2.93 -7.40 -3.96
CA VAL A 135 2.56 -8.71 -4.55
C VAL A 135 3.58 -9.79 -4.20
N SER A 136 4.86 -9.44 -4.19
CA SER A 136 5.96 -10.36 -3.85
C SER A 136 5.97 -10.80 -2.38
N PHE A 137 5.26 -10.11 -1.48
CA PHE A 137 5.08 -10.60 -0.11
C PHE A 137 4.28 -11.91 -0.08
N SER A 138 3.39 -12.13 -1.04
CA SER A 138 2.70 -13.40 -1.22
C SER A 138 3.69 -14.53 -1.52
N CYS A 139 4.76 -14.25 -2.29
CA CYS A 139 5.80 -15.23 -2.58
C CYS A 139 6.56 -15.64 -1.31
N TYR A 140 6.79 -14.71 -0.37
CA TYR A 140 7.36 -15.05 0.94
C TYR A 140 6.48 -16.05 1.70
N LEU A 141 5.17 -15.84 1.72
CA LEU A 141 4.23 -16.76 2.38
C LEU A 141 4.21 -18.14 1.71
N VAL A 142 4.30 -18.18 0.37
CA VAL A 142 4.39 -19.46 -0.37
C VAL A 142 5.70 -20.17 -0.06
N ILE A 143 6.84 -19.47 -0.06
CA ILE A 143 8.14 -20.04 0.30
C ILE A 143 8.09 -20.59 1.74
N LEU A 144 7.54 -19.82 2.68
CA LEU A 144 7.36 -20.25 4.06
C LEU A 144 6.50 -21.52 4.14
N ALA A 145 5.38 -21.57 3.42
CA ALA A 145 4.52 -22.73 3.38
C ALA A 145 5.22 -23.98 2.80
N ILE A 146 6.03 -23.82 1.74
CA ILE A 146 6.83 -24.92 1.15
C ILE A 146 7.89 -25.40 2.16
N MET A 147 8.59 -24.48 2.84
CA MET A 147 9.61 -24.83 3.83
C MET A 147 8.99 -25.59 5.01
N LEU A 148 7.84 -25.12 5.51
CA LEU A 148 7.10 -25.76 6.60
C LEU A 148 6.46 -27.08 6.16
N GLY A 149 5.90 -27.15 4.94
CA GLY A 149 5.29 -28.37 4.38
C GLY A 149 6.28 -29.53 4.21
N ASN A 150 7.57 -29.22 4.11
CA ASN A 150 8.62 -30.24 4.09
C ASN A 150 8.97 -30.80 5.49
N LEU A 151 8.35 -30.30 6.57
CA LEU A 151 8.51 -30.82 7.91
C LEU A 151 7.76 -32.16 8.05
N LYS A 152 8.34 -33.08 8.84
CA LYS A 152 7.76 -34.40 9.09
C LYS A 152 7.20 -34.47 10.50
N GLY A 153 6.20 -35.36 10.70
CA GLY A 153 5.61 -35.59 12.01
C GLY A 153 4.74 -34.44 12.52
N LYS A 154 4.61 -34.31 13.83
CA LYS A 154 3.74 -33.32 14.48
C LYS A 154 4.15 -31.86 14.23
N ILE A 155 5.40 -31.62 13.85
CA ILE A 155 5.92 -30.26 13.58
C ILE A 155 5.23 -29.61 12.38
N ILE A 156 4.65 -30.39 11.46
CA ILE A 156 3.91 -29.86 10.31
C ILE A 156 2.73 -28.97 10.74
N TYR A 157 2.13 -29.22 11.91
CA TYR A 157 1.02 -28.42 12.41
C TYR A 157 1.40 -26.95 12.68
N ILE A 158 2.70 -26.65 12.82
CA ILE A 158 3.18 -25.24 12.93
C ILE A 158 2.82 -24.44 11.68
N SER A 159 2.68 -25.08 10.52
CA SER A 159 2.26 -24.41 9.27
C SER A 159 0.84 -23.82 9.33
N ILE A 160 0.00 -24.28 10.23
CA ILE A 160 -1.36 -23.80 10.41
C ILE A 160 -1.37 -22.40 11.08
N ILE A 161 -0.37 -22.11 11.92
CA ILE A 161 -0.30 -20.85 12.68
C ILE A 161 -0.32 -19.60 11.76
N PRO A 162 0.53 -19.47 10.73
CA PRO A 162 0.47 -18.34 9.82
C PRO A 162 -0.88 -18.22 9.10
N VAL A 163 -1.51 -19.33 8.74
CA VAL A 163 -2.81 -19.36 8.07
C VAL A 163 -3.90 -18.76 8.96
N ILE A 164 -4.02 -19.23 10.21
CA ILE A 164 -4.97 -18.69 11.19
C ILE A 164 -4.71 -17.20 11.42
N THR A 165 -3.44 -16.80 11.49
CA THR A 165 -3.06 -15.42 11.70
C THR A 165 -3.52 -14.52 10.55
N ILE A 166 -3.37 -14.96 9.29
CA ILE A 166 -3.84 -14.23 8.10
C ILE A 166 -5.36 -14.08 8.14
N PHE A 167 -6.11 -15.13 8.46
CA PHE A 167 -7.56 -15.06 8.58
C PHE A 167 -7.99 -14.09 9.68
N SER A 168 -7.35 -14.15 10.85
CA SER A 168 -7.62 -13.21 11.96
C SER A 168 -7.30 -11.76 11.57
N PHE A 169 -6.19 -11.52 10.87
CA PHE A 169 -5.83 -10.19 10.36
C PHE A 169 -6.86 -9.70 9.34
N SER A 170 -7.26 -10.56 8.40
CA SER A 170 -8.24 -10.22 7.36
C SER A 170 -9.61 -9.84 7.97
N ALA A 171 -10.06 -10.56 8.99
CA ALA A 171 -11.30 -10.24 9.71
C ALA A 171 -11.22 -8.87 10.40
N GLN A 172 -10.10 -8.56 11.05
CA GLN A 172 -9.89 -7.28 11.72
C GLN A 172 -9.77 -6.13 10.74
N LEU A 173 -9.06 -6.34 9.62
CA LEU A 173 -8.97 -5.38 8.52
C LEU A 173 -10.37 -5.09 7.95
N SER A 174 -11.17 -6.13 7.68
CA SER A 174 -12.54 -5.99 7.19
C SER A 174 -13.40 -5.17 8.15
N ASN A 175 -13.30 -5.41 9.47
CA ASN A 175 -14.00 -4.63 10.47
C ASN A 175 -13.54 -3.15 10.48
N ALA A 176 -12.25 -2.89 10.34
CA ALA A 176 -11.73 -1.52 10.30
C ALA A 176 -12.23 -0.77 9.06
N LEU A 177 -12.16 -1.42 7.88
CA LEU A 177 -12.66 -0.85 6.63
C LEU A 177 -14.16 -0.59 6.66
N LYS A 178 -14.95 -1.54 7.19
CA LYS A 178 -16.39 -1.37 7.36
C LYS A 178 -16.70 -0.19 8.27
N THR A 179 -16.05 -0.12 9.43
CA THR A 179 -16.26 0.97 10.39
C THR A 179 -15.92 2.34 9.80
N GLN A 180 -14.80 2.42 9.02
CA GLN A 180 -14.43 3.65 8.34
C GLN A 180 -15.48 4.04 7.29
N ARG A 181 -15.93 3.08 6.48
CA ARG A 181 -16.96 3.29 5.45
C ARG A 181 -18.29 3.75 6.06
N ASP A 182 -18.71 3.16 7.17
CA ASP A 182 -19.94 3.55 7.86
C ASP A 182 -19.85 5.00 8.38
N HIS A 183 -18.68 5.38 8.92
CA HIS A 183 -18.40 6.76 9.33
C HIS A 183 -18.44 7.73 8.14
N GLU A 184 -17.78 7.39 7.03
CA GLU A 184 -17.80 8.20 5.81
C GLU A 184 -19.22 8.39 5.28
N ASN A 185 -20.00 7.31 5.21
CA ASN A 185 -21.42 7.38 4.81
C ASN A 185 -22.23 8.33 5.70
N MET A 186 -21.99 8.29 7.01
CA MET A 186 -22.62 9.22 7.96
C MET A 186 -22.25 10.66 7.63
N VAL A 187 -20.96 10.95 7.46
CA VAL A 187 -20.45 12.30 7.15
C VAL A 187 -21.05 12.81 5.83
N PHE A 188 -21.05 11.98 4.76
CA PHE A 188 -21.62 12.37 3.48
C PHE A 188 -23.14 12.54 3.51
N ASN A 189 -23.87 11.78 4.35
CA ASN A 189 -25.30 12.00 4.57
C ASN A 189 -25.57 13.35 5.26
N MET A 190 -24.74 13.72 6.24
CA MET A 190 -24.84 15.03 6.89
C MET A 190 -24.56 16.18 5.91
N ILE A 191 -23.47 16.06 5.11
CA ILE A 191 -23.15 17.04 4.07
C ILE A 191 -24.29 17.17 3.06
N THR A 192 -24.85 16.04 2.61
CA THR A 192 -26.00 16.02 1.69
C THR A 192 -27.18 16.76 2.25
N ARG A 193 -27.59 16.46 3.48
CA ARG A 193 -28.69 17.16 4.16
C ARG A 193 -28.45 18.66 4.24
N ASP A 194 -27.24 19.04 4.61
CA ASP A 194 -26.90 20.44 4.80
C ASP A 194 -26.87 21.18 3.45
N LEU A 195 -26.32 20.58 2.40
CA LEU A 195 -26.35 21.15 1.04
C LEU A 195 -27.76 21.29 0.47
N LEU A 196 -28.65 20.34 0.73
CA LEU A 196 -30.05 20.43 0.29
C LEU A 196 -30.84 21.55 0.99
N ASN A 197 -30.41 21.96 2.17
CA ASN A 197 -30.98 23.09 2.90
C ASN A 197 -30.48 24.47 2.42
N THR A 198 -29.54 24.48 1.44
CA THR A 198 -29.06 25.72 0.83
C THR A 198 -29.87 26.10 -0.39
N ASN A 199 -29.99 27.40 -0.65
CA ASN A 199 -30.55 27.89 -1.90
C ASN A 199 -29.56 27.57 -3.02
N LYS A 200 -30.03 26.87 -4.06
CA LYS A 200 -29.35 26.54 -5.34
C LYS A 200 -27.82 26.62 -5.33
N VAL A 201 -27.20 25.50 -5.02
CA VAL A 201 -25.76 25.29 -5.27
C VAL A 201 -25.61 24.61 -6.63
N ASP A 202 -24.94 25.26 -7.58
CA ASP A 202 -24.73 24.72 -8.91
C ASP A 202 -23.45 23.88 -8.98
N LYS A 203 -22.39 24.30 -8.30
CA LYS A 203 -21.10 23.61 -8.32
C LYS A 203 -20.64 23.35 -6.90
N ILE A 204 -20.23 22.11 -6.63
CA ILE A 204 -19.64 21.69 -5.36
C ILE A 204 -18.20 21.28 -5.59
N THR A 205 -17.26 21.88 -4.86
CA THR A 205 -15.85 21.49 -4.86
C THR A 205 -15.49 20.88 -3.51
N VAL A 206 -14.91 19.68 -3.54
CA VAL A 206 -14.50 18.98 -2.31
C VAL A 206 -13.00 19.09 -2.13
N ILE A 207 -12.57 19.52 -0.94
CA ILE A 207 -11.16 19.59 -0.52
C ILE A 207 -10.96 18.88 0.81
N GLY A 208 -9.74 18.41 1.06
CA GLY A 208 -9.41 17.69 2.29
C GLY A 208 -9.78 16.21 2.24
N GLN A 209 -9.86 15.61 3.41
CA GLN A 209 -10.04 14.18 3.60
C GLN A 209 -10.91 13.92 4.82
N VAL A 210 -11.79 12.94 4.76
CA VAL A 210 -12.61 12.53 5.91
C VAL A 210 -11.73 12.06 7.06
N ASN A 211 -12.10 12.42 8.28
CA ASN A 211 -11.38 11.96 9.47
C ASN A 211 -11.46 10.42 9.60
N ILE A 212 -10.41 9.85 10.18
CA ILE A 212 -10.47 8.45 10.60
C ILE A 212 -11.41 8.34 11.80
N SER A 213 -12.39 7.42 11.71
CA SER A 213 -13.35 7.21 12.80
C SER A 213 -12.65 6.81 14.10
N GLU A 214 -13.18 7.23 15.25
CA GLU A 214 -12.57 6.96 16.56
C GLU A 214 -12.40 5.46 16.81
N ARG A 215 -13.36 4.65 16.40
CA ARG A 215 -13.26 3.19 16.50
C ARG A 215 -12.13 2.63 15.63
N THR A 216 -11.95 3.17 14.42
CA THR A 216 -10.82 2.80 13.55
C THR A 216 -9.51 3.23 14.17
N LYS A 217 -9.40 4.42 14.77
CA LYS A 217 -8.18 4.88 15.47
C LYS A 217 -7.76 3.92 16.58
N ILE A 218 -8.71 3.38 17.36
CA ILE A 218 -8.42 2.38 18.40
C ILE A 218 -7.84 1.11 17.76
N LEU A 219 -8.41 0.64 16.65
CA LEU A 219 -7.89 -0.52 15.92
C LEU A 219 -6.48 -0.28 15.37
N LEU A 220 -6.22 0.91 14.82
CA LEU A 220 -4.90 1.30 14.31
C LEU A 220 -3.85 1.37 15.41
N LYS A 221 -4.21 1.88 16.60
CA LYS A 221 -3.30 1.90 17.77
C LYS A 221 -2.85 0.49 18.16
N ASN A 222 -3.76 -0.47 18.12
CA ASN A 222 -3.46 -1.85 18.46
C ASN A 222 -2.77 -2.62 17.32
N LYS A 223 -3.00 -2.22 16.07
CA LYS A 223 -2.48 -2.86 14.86
C LYS A 223 -2.08 -1.83 13.80
N PRO A 224 -0.89 -1.24 13.92
CA PRO A 224 -0.42 -0.18 13.01
C PRO A 224 -0.42 -0.58 11.53
N THR A 225 -0.24 -1.87 11.24
CA THR A 225 -0.28 -2.41 9.88
C THR A 225 -1.58 -2.08 9.14
N ILE A 226 -2.72 -2.03 9.85
CA ILE A 226 -4.04 -1.73 9.26
C ILE A 226 -4.04 -0.32 8.66
N ASN A 227 -3.22 0.62 9.19
CA ASN A 227 -3.14 1.98 8.69
C ASN A 227 -2.79 2.06 7.20
N TYR A 228 -1.95 1.15 6.71
CA TYR A 228 -1.58 1.10 5.29
C TYR A 228 -2.73 0.68 4.35
N PHE A 229 -3.79 0.11 4.89
CA PHE A 229 -4.98 -0.32 4.15
C PHE A 229 -6.14 0.67 4.24
N ILE A 230 -6.12 1.58 5.21
CA ILE A 230 -7.16 2.60 5.39
C ILE A 230 -6.82 3.78 4.48
N SER A 231 -7.76 4.09 3.60
CA SER A 231 -7.69 5.27 2.72
C SER A 231 -9.02 6.02 2.83
N PRO A 232 -9.12 6.97 3.78
CA PRO A 232 -10.35 7.75 3.95
C PRO A 232 -10.71 8.52 2.68
N ALA A 233 -12.00 8.73 2.48
CA ALA A 233 -12.49 9.42 1.29
C ALA A 233 -11.90 10.83 1.19
N SER A 234 -11.31 11.13 0.04
CA SER A 234 -10.71 12.42 -0.30
C SER A 234 -10.82 12.67 -1.80
N GLY A 235 -10.72 13.92 -2.22
CA GLY A 235 -10.69 14.28 -3.63
C GLY A 235 -11.78 13.59 -4.45
N PHE A 236 -11.38 12.83 -5.48
CA PHE A 236 -12.32 12.18 -6.40
C PHE A 236 -13.21 11.12 -5.74
N THR A 237 -12.76 10.45 -4.69
CA THR A 237 -13.58 9.46 -3.98
C THR A 237 -14.74 10.13 -3.25
N ALA A 238 -14.51 11.30 -2.69
CA ALA A 238 -15.55 12.13 -2.08
C ALA A 238 -16.53 12.69 -3.13
N ASP A 239 -15.99 13.10 -4.29
CA ASP A 239 -16.78 13.54 -5.43
C ASP A 239 -17.75 12.45 -5.90
N PHE A 240 -17.27 11.23 -6.11
CA PHE A 240 -18.12 10.09 -6.46
C PHE A 240 -19.19 9.78 -5.40
N GLN A 241 -18.91 9.97 -4.12
CA GLN A 241 -19.91 9.78 -3.08
C GLN A 241 -21.01 10.83 -3.14
N LEU A 242 -20.68 12.09 -3.43
CA LEU A 242 -21.68 13.15 -3.63
C LEU A 242 -22.50 12.94 -4.92
N LEU A 243 -21.85 12.53 -6.01
CA LEU A 243 -22.54 12.15 -7.26
C LEU A 243 -23.57 11.03 -6.98
N SER A 244 -23.20 10.00 -6.23
CA SER A 244 -24.11 8.90 -5.89
C SER A 244 -25.31 9.34 -5.06
N LYS A 245 -25.25 10.52 -4.43
CA LYS A 245 -26.35 11.14 -3.66
C LYS A 245 -27.15 12.17 -4.45
N GLY A 246 -26.91 12.28 -5.75
CA GLY A 246 -27.71 13.09 -6.67
C GLY A 246 -27.13 14.46 -7.02
N PHE A 247 -25.91 14.79 -6.59
CA PHE A 247 -25.27 16.05 -6.98
C PHE A 247 -24.54 15.90 -8.32
N ALA A 248 -25.11 16.47 -9.40
CA ALA A 248 -24.60 16.28 -10.76
C ALA A 248 -23.35 17.10 -11.10
N GLN A 249 -23.10 18.21 -10.40
CA GLN A 249 -21.98 19.13 -10.67
C GLN A 249 -21.03 19.19 -9.49
N THR A 250 -20.35 18.09 -9.25
CA THR A 250 -19.32 17.98 -8.22
C THR A 250 -17.94 17.97 -8.85
N THR A 251 -16.98 18.62 -8.21
CA THR A 251 -15.56 18.61 -8.58
C THR A 251 -14.71 18.38 -7.35
N TYR A 252 -13.53 17.81 -7.55
CA TYR A 252 -12.56 17.65 -6.48
C TYR A 252 -11.38 18.58 -6.69
N GLY A 253 -10.90 19.15 -5.58
CA GLY A 253 -9.65 19.90 -5.54
C GLY A 253 -8.48 18.97 -5.21
N TYR A 254 -7.44 18.99 -6.02
CA TYR A 254 -6.15 18.46 -5.66
C TYR A 254 -5.36 19.51 -4.90
N ASP A 255 -4.47 19.08 -3.99
CA ASP A 255 -3.46 19.97 -3.37
C ASP A 255 -2.41 20.50 -4.37
N ASP A 256 -2.65 20.31 -5.65
CA ASP A 256 -1.81 20.85 -6.71
C ASP A 256 -2.08 22.34 -6.86
N LYS A 257 -1.08 23.15 -6.58
CA LYS A 257 -1.12 24.62 -6.74
C LYS A 257 -1.46 25.08 -8.16
N LYS A 258 -1.39 24.19 -9.16
CA LYS A 258 -1.75 24.45 -10.56
C LYS A 258 -3.21 24.14 -10.88
N ASN A 259 -3.92 23.45 -9.98
CA ASN A 259 -5.31 23.09 -10.22
C ASN A 259 -6.23 24.29 -9.95
N THR A 260 -6.93 24.75 -10.98
CA THR A 260 -7.82 25.91 -10.90
C THR A 260 -8.96 25.74 -9.90
N ASP A 261 -9.53 24.57 -9.80
CA ASP A 261 -10.62 24.26 -8.85
C ASP A 261 -10.14 24.30 -7.42
N THR A 262 -8.93 23.78 -7.15
CA THR A 262 -8.29 23.88 -5.83
C THR A 262 -8.02 25.33 -5.45
N LEU A 263 -7.47 26.11 -6.36
CA LEU A 263 -7.17 27.52 -6.12
C LEU A 263 -8.43 28.34 -5.84
N GLN A 264 -9.51 28.10 -6.60
CA GLN A 264 -10.81 28.72 -6.38
C GLN A 264 -11.39 28.32 -5.02
N ALA A 265 -11.34 27.03 -4.66
CA ALA A 265 -11.83 26.54 -3.36
C ALA A 265 -11.06 27.15 -2.19
N ILE A 266 -9.72 27.23 -2.29
CA ILE A 266 -8.87 27.88 -1.27
C ILE A 266 -9.21 29.37 -1.15
N ASN A 267 -9.42 30.07 -2.26
CA ASN A 267 -9.78 31.48 -2.28
C ASN A 267 -11.16 31.73 -1.62
N ILE A 268 -12.16 30.91 -1.94
CA ILE A 268 -13.49 30.95 -1.30
C ILE A 268 -13.35 30.70 0.20
N LYS A 269 -12.63 29.65 0.60
CA LYS A 269 -12.37 29.32 2.01
C LYS A 269 -11.73 30.48 2.77
N ASN A 270 -10.77 31.18 2.16
CA ASN A 270 -10.03 32.27 2.82
C ASN A 270 -10.83 33.57 2.91
N LYS A 271 -11.77 33.81 1.98
CA LYS A 271 -12.54 35.05 1.90
C LYS A 271 -13.92 35.00 2.58
N THR A 272 -14.45 33.80 2.81
CA THR A 272 -15.79 33.61 3.35
C THR A 272 -15.74 32.90 4.72
N LYS A 273 -16.67 33.29 5.59
CA LYS A 273 -16.89 32.49 6.82
C LYS A 273 -17.61 31.19 6.46
N PRO A 274 -17.30 30.08 7.15
CA PRO A 274 -18.03 28.85 6.93
C PRO A 274 -19.53 29.05 7.24
N TRP A 275 -20.39 28.64 6.32
CA TRP A 275 -21.84 28.61 6.52
C TRP A 275 -22.22 27.54 7.54
N ILE A 276 -21.59 26.37 7.45
CA ILE A 276 -21.63 25.30 8.44
C ILE A 276 -20.21 24.94 8.86
N SER A 277 -20.04 24.73 10.15
CA SER A 277 -18.76 24.26 10.71
C SER A 277 -19.03 23.26 11.81
N ASN A 278 -18.54 22.04 11.67
CA ASN A 278 -18.54 21.00 12.68
C ASN A 278 -17.18 20.29 12.73
N GLN A 279 -17.07 19.22 13.52
CA GLN A 279 -15.81 18.49 13.70
C GLN A 279 -15.39 17.68 12.46
N GLU A 280 -16.32 17.35 11.56
CA GLU A 280 -16.06 16.46 10.43
C GLU A 280 -15.88 17.22 9.12
N TYR A 281 -16.57 18.36 8.96
CA TYR A 281 -16.48 19.17 7.74
C TYR A 281 -16.86 20.62 7.97
N LYS A 282 -16.48 21.46 7.00
CA LYS A 282 -16.92 22.85 6.88
C LYS A 282 -17.47 23.07 5.47
N ILE A 283 -18.57 23.82 5.38
CA ILE A 283 -19.17 24.23 4.11
C ILE A 283 -19.04 25.73 3.96
N TYR A 284 -18.47 26.18 2.86
CA TYR A 284 -18.34 27.59 2.48
C TYR A 284 -19.17 27.81 1.23
N ILE A 285 -19.96 28.91 1.20
CA ILE A 285 -20.83 29.25 0.08
C ILE A 285 -20.41 30.60 -0.45
N SER A 286 -20.25 30.69 -1.77
CA SER A 286 -19.94 31.93 -2.48
C SER A 286 -20.74 31.96 -3.79
N GLY A 287 -21.85 32.73 -3.81
CA GLY A 287 -22.83 32.69 -4.87
C GLY A 287 -23.43 31.28 -5.03
N ASN A 288 -23.38 30.73 -6.23
CA ASN A 288 -23.88 29.38 -6.53
C ASN A 288 -22.82 28.28 -6.32
N ASN A 289 -21.67 28.60 -5.78
CA ASN A 289 -20.59 27.63 -5.55
C ASN A 289 -20.49 27.29 -4.07
N ALA A 290 -20.41 25.98 -3.78
CA ALA A 290 -20.12 25.49 -2.44
C ALA A 290 -18.73 24.82 -2.43
N VAL A 291 -17.98 25.06 -1.36
CA VAL A 291 -16.74 24.34 -1.05
C VAL A 291 -16.97 23.53 0.20
N VAL A 292 -16.83 22.22 0.07
CA VAL A 292 -16.87 21.26 1.18
C VAL A 292 -15.44 20.93 1.58
N GLN A 293 -15.02 21.42 2.73
CA GLN A 293 -13.75 21.04 3.34
C GLN A 293 -14.01 19.87 4.28
N LEU A 294 -13.43 18.71 3.95
CA LEU A 294 -13.48 17.51 4.77
C LEU A 294 -12.36 17.53 5.80
N GLY A 295 -12.66 16.95 6.96
CA GLY A 295 -11.74 16.88 8.09
C GLY A 295 -11.54 18.25 8.76
N THR A 296 -11.01 18.21 9.96
CA THR A 296 -10.46 19.39 10.65
C THR A 296 -8.94 19.28 10.64
N PRO A 297 -8.22 20.40 10.39
CA PRO A 297 -6.78 20.39 10.54
C PRO A 297 -6.35 20.11 11.96
#